data_9281de9ecbceef0c9e1eb61fb92f617c
#
_entry.id   9281de9ecbceef0c9e1eb61fb92f617c
#
_cell.length_a   1.000
_cell.length_b   1.000
_cell.length_c   1.000
_cell.angle_alpha   90.00
_cell.angle_beta   90.00
_cell.angle_gamma   90.00
#
_symmetry.space_group_name_H-M   'P 1'
#
loop_
_entity.id
_entity.type
_entity.pdbx_description
1 polymer ?
#
loop_
_entity_poly.entity_id
_entity_poly.type
_entity_poly.pdbx_seq_one_letter_code
_entity_poly.pdbx_strand_id
1 'polypeptide(L)'
;MDPILALAGFGVGVIVGLTGMGGGALMTPMLVLFFNVPPLAAVSSDLAASAVMKPFGGLVHARRGTVNWALVRWLCVGSVPAAFVGVLVMRGLGNAHSVQTVVQYALAVALLLAAAGLVLKSYAGRKKPQGDGVVQVHRLPTALLGAVGGLVVGMTSVGSGSLIIVILLMLYPMLRANDLVGTDLVQAIPLVASAALGHALFGDLKLDLAAAVLLGSVPGVLLGSRLSSRAPAGVVRVGLVAVLLASAVKLFGGPGWLVISVPAAIVVIAAAHLGWGLLREKKRTGPRVSTSGATSWV
;
A
#
# COMPACT_ATOMS: atom_id res chain seq x y z
N MET A 1 2.49 -26.62 -8.68
CA MET A 1 2.32 -25.14 -8.69
C MET A 1 1.12 -24.81 -9.56
N ASP A 2 0.20 -24.03 -9.09
CA ASP A 2 -0.98 -23.60 -9.84
C ASP A 2 -0.61 -22.45 -10.80
N PRO A 3 -0.68 -22.64 -12.12
CA PRO A 3 -0.34 -21.59 -13.09
C PRO A 3 -1.29 -20.39 -13.04
N ILE A 4 -2.54 -20.61 -12.62
CA ILE A 4 -3.54 -19.53 -12.46
C ILE A 4 -3.13 -18.62 -11.30
N LEU A 5 -2.61 -19.19 -10.22
CA LEU A 5 -2.10 -18.44 -9.08
C LEU A 5 -0.86 -17.59 -9.44
N ALA A 6 0.05 -18.16 -10.23
CA ALA A 6 1.21 -17.41 -10.74
C ALA A 6 0.78 -16.26 -11.66
N LEU A 7 -0.20 -16.48 -12.53
CA LEU A 7 -0.75 -15.44 -13.40
C LEU A 7 -1.45 -14.32 -12.60
N ALA A 8 -2.24 -14.69 -11.60
CA ALA A 8 -2.86 -13.73 -10.69
C ALA A 8 -1.81 -12.95 -9.89
N GLY A 9 -0.77 -13.63 -9.39
CA GLY A 9 0.40 -13.03 -8.76
C GLY A 9 1.12 -12.04 -9.69
N PHE A 10 1.24 -12.37 -10.97
CA PHE A 10 1.80 -11.46 -11.98
C PHE A 10 0.95 -10.19 -12.12
N GLY A 11 -0.37 -10.32 -12.25
CA GLY A 11 -1.28 -9.18 -12.35
C GLY A 11 -1.19 -8.25 -11.13
N VAL A 12 -1.23 -8.82 -9.92
CA VAL A 12 -1.03 -8.06 -8.67
C VAL A 12 0.36 -7.44 -8.63
N GLY A 13 1.40 -8.19 -9.02
CA GLY A 13 2.76 -7.70 -9.12
C GLY A 13 2.89 -6.47 -10.02
N VAL A 14 2.26 -6.46 -11.18
CA VAL A 14 2.22 -5.29 -12.08
C VAL A 14 1.60 -4.09 -11.37
N ILE A 15 0.47 -4.25 -10.70
CA ILE A 15 -0.18 -3.17 -9.96
C ILE A 15 0.72 -2.65 -8.82
N VAL A 16 1.35 -3.55 -8.08
CA VAL A 16 2.32 -3.21 -7.02
C VAL A 16 3.52 -2.44 -7.59
N GLY A 17 4.06 -2.88 -8.73
CA GLY A 17 5.16 -2.19 -9.41
C GLY A 17 4.77 -0.80 -9.92
N LEU A 18 3.55 -0.64 -10.43
CA LEU A 18 3.01 0.65 -10.88
C LEU A 18 2.87 1.66 -9.73
N THR A 19 2.52 1.19 -8.54
CA THR A 19 2.11 2.03 -7.40
C THR A 19 3.21 2.26 -6.38
N GLY A 20 4.21 1.39 -6.36
CA GLY A 20 5.24 1.37 -5.31
C GLY A 20 4.72 0.98 -3.93
N MET A 21 3.45 0.54 -3.83
CA MET A 21 2.88 0.03 -2.59
C MET A 21 3.30 -1.41 -2.38
N GLY A 22 3.54 -1.81 -1.14
CA GLY A 22 3.85 -3.19 -0.81
C GLY A 22 2.74 -4.17 -1.23
N GLY A 23 3.10 -5.39 -1.64
CA GLY A 23 2.17 -6.40 -2.18
C GLY A 23 1.00 -6.79 -1.27
N GLY A 24 1.18 -6.73 0.06
CA GLY A 24 0.24 -7.25 1.04
C GLY A 24 -1.19 -6.74 0.94
N ALA A 25 -1.37 -5.48 0.56
CA ALA A 25 -2.71 -4.90 0.43
C ALA A 25 -3.55 -5.49 -0.71
N LEU A 26 -2.93 -6.12 -1.69
CA LEU A 26 -3.61 -6.72 -2.84
C LEU A 26 -3.45 -8.24 -2.88
N MET A 27 -2.26 -8.75 -2.54
CA MET A 27 -1.92 -10.17 -2.64
C MET A 27 -2.74 -10.99 -1.64
N THR A 28 -2.73 -10.60 -0.37
CA THR A 28 -3.47 -11.34 0.66
C THR A 28 -4.98 -11.41 0.38
N PRO A 29 -5.69 -10.29 0.06
CA PRO A 29 -7.11 -10.38 -0.33
C PRO A 29 -7.34 -11.21 -1.58
N MET A 30 -6.45 -11.14 -2.57
CA MET A 30 -6.55 -11.95 -3.78
C MET A 30 -6.52 -13.45 -3.42
N LEU A 31 -5.59 -13.87 -2.59
CA LEU A 31 -5.47 -15.26 -2.15
C LEU A 31 -6.72 -15.73 -1.41
N VAL A 32 -7.24 -14.91 -0.49
CA VAL A 32 -8.41 -15.24 0.32
C VAL A 32 -9.70 -15.28 -0.50
N LEU A 33 -9.92 -14.25 -1.35
CA LEU A 33 -11.21 -14.06 -2.01
C LEU A 33 -11.37 -14.82 -3.33
N PHE A 34 -10.29 -15.02 -4.08
CA PHE A 34 -10.34 -15.65 -5.39
C PHE A 34 -9.84 -17.09 -5.37
N PHE A 35 -8.91 -17.42 -4.46
CA PHE A 35 -8.34 -18.77 -4.36
C PHE A 35 -8.81 -19.53 -3.12
N ASN A 36 -9.72 -18.95 -2.33
CA ASN A 36 -10.24 -19.52 -1.09
C ASN A 36 -9.13 -20.01 -0.13
N VAL A 37 -7.97 -19.35 -0.16
CA VAL A 37 -6.87 -19.67 0.76
C VAL A 37 -7.27 -19.21 2.16
N PRO A 38 -7.10 -20.04 3.21
CA PRO A 38 -7.36 -19.61 4.58
C PRO A 38 -6.59 -18.33 4.92
N PRO A 39 -7.21 -17.33 5.59
CA PRO A 39 -6.60 -16.03 5.83
C PRO A 39 -5.19 -16.10 6.45
N LEU A 40 -4.97 -16.97 7.42
CA LEU A 40 -3.64 -17.13 8.04
C LEU A 40 -2.60 -17.63 7.03
N ALA A 41 -2.94 -18.62 6.20
CA ALA A 41 -2.04 -19.16 5.17
C ALA A 41 -1.75 -18.11 4.09
N ALA A 42 -2.76 -17.30 3.71
CA ALA A 42 -2.59 -16.21 2.76
C ALA A 42 -1.62 -15.14 3.28
N VAL A 43 -1.80 -14.68 4.54
CA VAL A 43 -0.92 -13.72 5.21
C VAL A 43 0.51 -14.27 5.33
N SER A 44 0.66 -15.51 5.80
CA SER A 44 1.97 -16.15 6.00
C SER A 44 2.75 -16.26 4.68
N SER A 45 2.07 -16.71 3.61
CA SER A 45 2.68 -16.90 2.29
C SER A 45 2.99 -15.56 1.61
N ASP A 46 2.14 -14.55 1.78
CA ASP A 46 2.38 -13.20 1.25
C ASP A 46 3.54 -12.50 1.96
N LEU A 47 3.66 -12.63 3.29
CA LEU A 47 4.81 -12.10 4.04
C LEU A 47 6.11 -12.75 3.60
N ALA A 48 6.13 -14.08 3.37
CA ALA A 48 7.31 -14.77 2.85
C ALA A 48 7.67 -14.27 1.44
N ALA A 49 6.69 -14.13 0.54
CA ALA A 49 6.89 -13.56 -0.78
C ALA A 49 7.38 -12.11 -0.71
N SER A 50 6.77 -11.29 0.15
CA SER A 50 7.15 -9.89 0.36
C SER A 50 8.58 -9.75 0.93
N ALA A 51 9.04 -10.66 1.78
CA ALA A 51 10.41 -10.66 2.31
C ALA A 51 11.46 -10.84 1.20
N VAL A 52 11.12 -11.57 0.14
CA VAL A 52 11.98 -11.72 -1.05
C VAL A 52 11.86 -10.53 -1.98
N MET A 53 10.66 -9.98 -2.19
CA MET A 53 10.42 -8.92 -3.17
C MET A 53 10.89 -7.54 -2.71
N LYS A 54 10.69 -7.18 -1.44
CA LYS A 54 10.96 -5.83 -0.92
C LYS A 54 12.43 -5.40 -0.96
N PRO A 55 13.43 -6.26 -0.75
CA PRO A 55 14.83 -5.90 -0.91
C PRO A 55 15.16 -5.30 -2.27
N PHE A 56 14.55 -5.79 -3.36
CA PHE A 56 14.78 -5.25 -4.70
C PHE A 56 14.29 -3.81 -4.84
N GLY A 57 13.09 -3.51 -4.34
CA GLY A 57 12.56 -2.13 -4.32
C GLY A 57 13.34 -1.21 -3.39
N GLY A 58 13.66 -1.68 -2.19
CA GLY A 58 14.41 -0.94 -1.18
C GLY A 58 15.82 -0.57 -1.66
N LEU A 59 16.52 -1.50 -2.34
CA LEU A 59 17.85 -1.25 -2.89
C LEU A 59 17.87 -0.12 -3.93
N VAL A 60 16.85 -0.06 -4.79
CA VAL A 60 16.71 1.02 -5.79
C VAL A 60 16.58 2.38 -5.09
N HIS A 61 15.75 2.48 -4.06
CA HIS A 61 15.56 3.71 -3.30
C HIS A 61 16.80 4.08 -2.47
N ALA A 62 17.47 3.09 -1.88
CA ALA A 62 18.72 3.31 -1.15
C ALA A 62 19.82 3.88 -2.07
N ARG A 63 19.97 3.34 -3.29
CA ARG A 63 20.93 3.84 -4.29
C ARG A 63 20.60 5.23 -4.81
N ARG A 64 19.32 5.59 -4.85
CA ARG A 64 18.85 6.93 -5.29
C ARG A 64 18.96 8.00 -4.20
N GLY A 65 19.37 7.64 -2.98
CA GLY A 65 19.47 8.59 -1.86
C GLY A 65 18.13 9.11 -1.35
N THR A 66 17.02 8.42 -1.65
CA THR A 66 15.67 8.81 -1.22
C THR A 66 15.26 8.16 0.10
N VAL A 67 16.22 7.80 0.94
CA VAL A 67 16.00 7.11 2.21
C VAL A 67 16.45 7.97 3.38
N ASN A 68 15.54 8.26 4.30
CA ASN A 68 15.91 8.86 5.57
C ASN A 68 16.27 7.77 6.59
N TRP A 69 17.57 7.47 6.71
CA TRP A 69 18.09 6.41 7.57
C TRP A 69 17.80 6.60 9.06
N ALA A 70 17.66 7.85 9.51
CA ALA A 70 17.31 8.13 10.90
C ALA A 70 15.87 7.69 11.20
N LEU A 71 14.94 7.95 10.28
CA LEU A 71 13.55 7.46 10.37
C LEU A 71 13.49 5.93 10.27
N VAL A 72 14.22 5.33 9.31
CA VAL A 72 14.30 3.86 9.16
C VAL A 72 14.70 3.21 10.48
N ARG A 73 15.75 3.71 11.14
CA ARG A 73 16.22 3.14 12.41
C ARG A 73 15.15 3.14 13.49
N TRP A 74 14.47 4.27 13.70
CA TRP A 74 13.44 4.38 14.74
C TRP A 74 12.16 3.64 14.41
N LEU A 75 11.78 3.60 13.13
CA LEU A 75 10.69 2.74 12.67
C LEU A 75 11.00 1.27 12.92
N CYS A 76 12.20 0.80 12.59
CA CYS A 76 12.61 -0.59 12.79
C CYS A 76 12.66 -0.99 14.26
N VAL A 77 13.11 -0.09 15.16
CA VAL A 77 13.09 -0.33 16.62
C VAL A 77 11.70 -0.69 17.13
N GLY A 78 10.66 -0.05 16.59
CA GLY A 78 9.28 -0.38 16.92
C GLY A 78 8.73 -1.54 16.10
N SER A 79 8.87 -1.49 14.78
CA SER A 79 8.15 -2.37 13.86
C SER A 79 8.67 -3.81 13.83
N VAL A 80 9.97 -4.02 13.95
CA VAL A 80 10.56 -5.37 13.88
C VAL A 80 10.11 -6.26 15.04
N PRO A 81 10.24 -5.84 16.33
CA PRO A 81 9.74 -6.64 17.43
C PRO A 81 8.21 -6.73 17.43
N ALA A 82 7.51 -5.65 17.09
CA ALA A 82 6.04 -5.65 17.10
C ALA A 82 5.45 -6.54 16.00
N ALA A 83 6.09 -6.66 14.85
CA ALA A 83 5.67 -7.58 13.79
C ALA A 83 5.75 -9.05 14.25
N PHE A 84 6.82 -9.41 14.94
CA PHE A 84 6.95 -10.76 15.53
C PHE A 84 5.91 -10.98 16.64
N VAL A 85 5.69 -9.98 17.52
CA VAL A 85 4.66 -10.02 18.56
C VAL A 85 3.27 -10.19 17.94
N GLY A 86 2.97 -9.54 16.81
CA GLY A 86 1.71 -9.73 16.09
C GLY A 86 1.43 -11.18 15.73
N VAL A 87 2.47 -11.91 15.30
CA VAL A 87 2.36 -13.37 15.03
C VAL A 87 2.12 -14.16 16.33
N LEU A 88 2.82 -13.82 17.41
CA LEU A 88 2.62 -14.48 18.71
C LEU A 88 1.22 -14.24 19.27
N VAL A 89 0.67 -13.04 19.11
CA VAL A 89 -0.72 -12.73 19.46
C VAL A 89 -1.68 -13.66 18.71
N MET A 90 -1.46 -13.85 17.41
CA MET A 90 -2.25 -14.77 16.59
C MET A 90 -2.17 -16.21 17.11
N ARG A 91 -0.97 -16.68 17.44
CA ARG A 91 -0.75 -18.00 18.05
C ARG A 91 -1.46 -18.14 19.40
N GLY A 92 -1.44 -17.11 20.22
CA GLY A 92 -2.05 -17.10 21.56
C GLY A 92 -3.58 -17.26 21.56
N LEU A 93 -4.26 -17.04 20.43
CA LEU A 93 -5.70 -17.26 20.28
C LEU A 93 -6.11 -18.73 20.28
N GLY A 94 -5.17 -19.66 20.18
CA GLY A 94 -5.28 -21.09 20.44
C GLY A 94 -6.07 -21.89 19.42
N ASN A 95 -7.30 -21.53 19.10
CA ASN A 95 -8.17 -22.29 18.20
C ASN A 95 -8.05 -21.82 16.75
N ALA A 96 -7.84 -22.74 15.81
CA ALA A 96 -7.71 -22.44 14.38
C ALA A 96 -8.86 -21.57 13.83
N HIS A 97 -10.10 -21.83 14.26
CA HIS A 97 -11.26 -21.05 13.84
C HIS A 97 -11.20 -19.59 14.35
N SER A 98 -10.84 -19.38 15.63
CA SER A 98 -10.69 -18.04 16.22
C SER A 98 -9.57 -17.26 15.52
N VAL A 99 -8.44 -17.90 15.25
CA VAL A 99 -7.31 -17.31 14.53
C VAL A 99 -7.75 -16.84 13.13
N GLN A 100 -8.40 -17.71 12.36
CA GLN A 100 -8.87 -17.38 11.01
C GLN A 100 -9.84 -16.18 11.03
N THR A 101 -10.77 -16.16 11.98
CA THR A 101 -11.74 -15.08 12.14
C THR A 101 -11.06 -13.75 12.51
N VAL A 102 -10.13 -13.77 13.46
CA VAL A 102 -9.39 -12.56 13.87
C VAL A 102 -8.52 -12.05 12.73
N VAL A 103 -7.80 -12.92 12.00
CA VAL A 103 -7.03 -12.51 10.82
C VAL A 103 -7.92 -11.89 9.76
N GLN A 104 -9.07 -12.50 9.50
CA GLN A 104 -10.03 -12.00 8.51
C GLN A 104 -10.52 -10.59 8.84
N TYR A 105 -10.93 -10.34 10.09
CA TYR A 105 -11.39 -9.00 10.51
C TYR A 105 -10.23 -8.00 10.60
N ALA A 106 -9.06 -8.41 11.11
CA ALA A 106 -7.88 -7.56 11.15
C ALA A 106 -7.45 -7.14 9.73
N LEU A 107 -7.48 -8.07 8.78
CA LEU A 107 -7.22 -7.80 7.37
C LEU A 107 -8.25 -6.83 6.80
N ALA A 108 -9.54 -7.02 7.05
CA ALA A 108 -10.60 -6.13 6.58
C ALA A 108 -10.42 -4.70 7.10
N VAL A 109 -10.12 -4.54 8.39
CA VAL A 109 -9.82 -3.22 9.00
C VAL A 109 -8.56 -2.62 8.40
N ALA A 110 -7.48 -3.40 8.24
CA ALA A 110 -6.25 -2.92 7.64
C ALA A 110 -6.44 -2.44 6.19
N LEU A 111 -7.30 -3.11 5.41
CA LEU A 111 -7.65 -2.70 4.04
C LEU A 111 -8.44 -1.38 4.03
N LEU A 112 -9.37 -1.20 4.97
CA LEU A 112 -10.09 0.09 5.12
C LEU A 112 -9.13 1.22 5.45
N LEU A 113 -8.21 0.99 6.40
CA LEU A 113 -7.19 1.98 6.77
C LEU A 113 -6.25 2.27 5.60
N ALA A 114 -5.86 1.25 4.82
CA ALA A 114 -5.06 1.42 3.62
C ALA A 114 -5.79 2.24 2.55
N ALA A 115 -7.06 1.98 2.31
CA ALA A 115 -7.89 2.76 1.38
C ALA A 115 -8.04 4.21 1.84
N ALA A 116 -8.37 4.44 3.12
CA ALA A 116 -8.42 5.78 3.71
C ALA A 116 -7.09 6.51 3.57
N GLY A 117 -5.98 5.81 3.83
CA GLY A 117 -4.63 6.32 3.68
C GLY A 117 -4.32 6.78 2.26
N LEU A 118 -4.71 6.01 1.25
CA LEU A 118 -4.53 6.39 -0.16
C LEU A 118 -5.32 7.65 -0.52
N VAL A 119 -6.54 7.77 0.00
CA VAL A 119 -7.38 8.95 -0.19
C VAL A 119 -6.75 10.17 0.48
N LEU A 120 -6.36 10.06 1.76
CA LEU A 120 -5.70 11.14 2.50
C LEU A 120 -4.40 11.61 1.83
N LYS A 121 -3.56 10.69 1.38
CA LYS A 121 -2.34 11.00 0.61
C LYS A 121 -2.64 11.81 -0.65
N SER A 122 -3.80 11.60 -1.26
CA SER A 122 -4.25 12.32 -2.45
C SER A 122 -4.53 13.80 -2.17
N TYR A 123 -5.04 14.11 -0.98
CA TYR A 123 -5.32 15.48 -0.55
C TYR A 123 -4.07 16.17 0.04
N ALA A 124 -3.29 15.45 0.84
CA ALA A 124 -2.09 15.99 1.48
C ALA A 124 -0.96 16.33 0.49
N GLY A 125 -0.82 15.56 -0.59
CA GLY A 125 0.20 15.78 -1.63
C GLY A 125 0.03 17.08 -2.46
N ARG A 126 -1.04 17.84 -2.23
CA ARG A 126 -1.26 19.16 -2.87
C ARG A 126 -0.55 20.32 -2.19
N LYS A 127 -0.10 20.15 -0.94
CA LYS A 127 0.74 21.14 -0.26
C LYS A 127 2.18 20.93 -0.72
N LYS A 128 2.78 21.95 -1.34
CA LYS A 128 4.22 21.94 -1.67
C LYS A 128 5.03 21.73 -0.41
N PRO A 129 6.07 20.86 -0.41
CA PRO A 129 6.99 20.78 0.68
C PRO A 129 7.59 22.18 0.94
N GLN A 130 7.36 22.72 2.11
CA GLN A 130 7.91 24.03 2.48
C GLN A 130 9.26 23.79 3.18
N GLY A 131 10.36 23.87 2.42
CA GLY A 131 11.70 24.03 2.95
C GLY A 131 12.65 22.85 2.76
N ASP A 132 13.92 23.17 2.53
CA ASP A 132 15.07 22.24 2.57
C ASP A 132 15.58 22.03 4.01
N GLY A 133 14.67 22.10 5.00
CA GLY A 133 15.01 21.96 6.42
C GLY A 133 15.42 20.53 6.78
N VAL A 134 16.42 20.42 7.66
CA VAL A 134 16.81 19.14 8.28
C VAL A 134 15.61 18.59 9.06
N VAL A 135 15.14 17.42 8.68
CA VAL A 135 14.01 16.75 9.35
C VAL A 135 14.44 16.32 10.74
N GLN A 136 13.94 16.99 11.78
CA GLN A 136 14.14 16.54 13.15
C GLN A 136 13.30 15.30 13.43
N VAL A 137 13.97 14.19 13.72
CA VAL A 137 13.31 12.90 13.97
C VAL A 137 12.83 12.84 15.41
N HIS A 138 11.52 12.77 15.59
CA HIS A 138 10.88 12.52 16.87
C HIS A 138 10.95 11.02 17.21
N ARG A 139 11.95 10.62 18.02
CA ARG A 139 12.32 9.22 18.28
C ARG A 139 11.14 8.37 18.74
N LEU A 140 10.47 8.79 19.82
CA LEU A 140 9.39 8.02 20.44
C LEU A 140 8.14 7.92 19.54
N PRO A 141 7.59 9.02 18.98
CA PRO A 141 6.46 8.92 18.05
C PRO A 141 6.76 8.04 16.84
N THR A 142 7.98 8.10 16.30
CA THR A 142 8.38 7.28 15.16
C THR A 142 8.47 5.79 15.51
N ALA A 143 9.04 5.47 16.69
CA ALA A 143 9.11 4.09 17.17
C ALA A 143 7.71 3.53 17.49
N LEU A 144 6.82 4.32 18.10
CA LEU A 144 5.43 3.93 18.35
C LEU A 144 4.66 3.71 17.07
N LEU A 145 4.84 4.60 16.06
CA LEU A 145 4.29 4.37 14.73
C LEU A 145 4.79 3.06 14.12
N GLY A 146 6.09 2.80 14.23
CA GLY A 146 6.70 1.54 13.83
C GLY A 146 6.06 0.35 14.54
N ALA A 147 5.86 0.44 15.86
CA ALA A 147 5.28 -0.64 16.65
C ALA A 147 3.82 -0.94 16.23
N VAL A 148 2.98 0.08 16.10
CA VAL A 148 1.60 -0.10 15.64
C VAL A 148 1.56 -0.65 14.21
N GLY A 149 2.35 -0.07 13.30
CA GLY A 149 2.44 -0.54 11.92
C GLY A 149 2.99 -1.96 11.82
N GLY A 150 4.02 -2.28 12.63
CA GLY A 150 4.60 -3.62 12.69
C GLY A 150 3.61 -4.67 13.17
N LEU A 151 2.86 -4.37 14.25
CA LEU A 151 1.83 -5.26 14.77
C LEU A 151 0.77 -5.57 13.69
N VAL A 152 0.23 -4.52 13.05
CA VAL A 152 -0.78 -4.66 12.00
C VAL A 152 -0.23 -5.46 10.82
N VAL A 153 0.99 -5.16 10.35
CA VAL A 153 1.61 -5.88 9.23
C VAL A 153 1.90 -7.33 9.61
N GLY A 154 2.38 -7.60 10.83
CA GLY A 154 2.63 -8.96 11.32
C GLY A 154 1.36 -9.82 11.35
N MET A 155 0.21 -9.22 11.64
CA MET A 155 -1.08 -9.92 11.66
C MET A 155 -1.75 -10.04 10.29
N THR A 156 -1.52 -9.09 9.37
CA THR A 156 -2.35 -8.94 8.16
C THR A 156 -1.57 -8.89 6.86
N SER A 157 -0.25 -8.78 6.91
CA SER A 157 0.62 -8.42 5.77
C SER A 157 0.32 -7.05 5.14
N VAL A 158 -0.71 -6.33 5.61
CA VAL A 158 -1.16 -5.03 5.08
C VAL A 158 -0.69 -3.90 6.00
N GLY A 159 -0.26 -2.79 5.43
CA GLY A 159 0.04 -1.58 6.21
C GLY A 159 1.40 -0.94 5.90
N SER A 160 2.42 -1.71 5.56
CA SER A 160 3.63 -1.13 4.96
C SER A 160 3.27 -0.62 3.55
N GLY A 161 3.68 0.60 3.23
CA GLY A 161 3.36 1.24 1.95
C GLY A 161 2.09 2.09 1.96
N SER A 162 1.18 1.91 2.90
CA SER A 162 -0.04 2.72 2.97
C SER A 162 -0.20 3.41 4.33
N LEU A 163 -0.38 2.65 5.39
CA LEU A 163 -0.67 3.17 6.73
C LEU A 163 0.56 3.90 7.31
N ILE A 164 1.74 3.29 7.24
CA ILE A 164 2.98 3.89 7.73
C ILE A 164 3.29 5.19 6.98
N ILE A 165 3.18 5.19 5.63
CA ILE A 165 3.44 6.39 4.82
C ILE A 165 2.49 7.52 5.19
N VAL A 166 1.20 7.24 5.40
CA VAL A 166 0.21 8.29 5.73
C VAL A 166 0.51 8.93 7.07
N ILE A 167 0.81 8.13 8.09
CA ILE A 167 1.13 8.67 9.41
C ILE A 167 2.48 9.40 9.38
N LEU A 168 3.48 8.87 8.64
CA LEU A 168 4.74 9.59 8.42
C LEU A 168 4.51 10.94 7.73
N LEU A 169 3.60 11.02 6.76
CA LEU A 169 3.26 12.28 6.09
C LEU A 169 2.63 13.29 7.06
N MET A 170 1.85 12.81 8.03
CA MET A 170 1.27 13.66 9.07
C MET A 170 2.31 14.11 10.12
N LEU A 171 3.22 13.22 10.52
CA LEU A 171 4.28 13.53 11.47
C LEU A 171 5.39 14.40 10.84
N TYR A 172 5.69 14.18 9.56
CA TYR A 172 6.80 14.78 8.84
C TYR A 172 6.36 15.41 7.51
N PRO A 173 5.53 16.46 7.54
CA PRO A 173 4.97 17.08 6.34
C PRO A 173 6.02 17.72 5.42
N MET A 174 7.24 17.93 5.92
CA MET A 174 8.37 18.47 5.18
C MET A 174 9.05 17.44 4.26
N LEU A 175 8.81 16.13 4.48
CA LEU A 175 9.41 15.08 3.67
C LEU A 175 8.80 15.05 2.27
N ARG A 176 9.67 14.90 1.27
CA ARG A 176 9.23 14.67 -0.11
C ARG A 176 8.54 13.32 -0.23
N ALA A 177 7.58 13.20 -1.14
CA ALA A 177 6.86 11.94 -1.35
C ALA A 177 7.79 10.75 -1.69
N ASN A 178 8.87 11.01 -2.44
CA ASN A 178 9.86 9.99 -2.78
C ASN A 178 10.66 9.52 -1.56
N ASP A 179 10.99 10.45 -0.63
CA ASP A 179 11.75 10.13 0.58
C ASP A 179 10.87 9.34 1.57
N LEU A 180 9.57 9.63 1.63
CA LEU A 180 8.61 8.83 2.40
C LEU A 180 8.51 7.40 1.87
N VAL A 181 8.37 7.25 0.55
CA VAL A 181 8.26 5.92 -0.09
C VAL A 181 9.56 5.14 0.07
N GLY A 182 10.72 5.78 -0.16
CA GLY A 182 12.02 5.14 0.00
C GLY A 182 12.28 4.70 1.43
N THR A 183 11.96 5.56 2.40
CA THR A 183 12.10 5.28 3.83
C THR A 183 11.20 4.12 4.26
N ASP A 184 9.93 4.10 3.82
CA ASP A 184 9.00 3.03 4.13
C ASP A 184 9.40 1.69 3.49
N LEU A 185 9.82 1.69 2.23
CA LEU A 185 10.27 0.46 1.55
C LEU A 185 11.47 -0.18 2.25
N VAL A 186 12.46 0.64 2.66
CA VAL A 186 13.67 0.13 3.31
C VAL A 186 13.38 -0.38 4.71
N GLN A 187 12.58 0.35 5.53
CA GLN A 187 12.20 -0.12 6.85
C GLN A 187 11.29 -1.37 6.79
N ALA A 188 10.51 -1.51 5.72
CA ALA A 188 9.65 -2.66 5.54
C ALA A 188 10.43 -3.97 5.30
N ILE A 189 11.70 -3.92 4.88
CA ILE A 189 12.53 -5.12 4.68
C ILE A 189 12.70 -5.91 5.99
N PRO A 190 13.32 -5.34 7.05
CA PRO A 190 13.48 -6.06 8.31
C PRO A 190 12.15 -6.33 9.01
N LEU A 191 11.14 -5.45 8.83
CA LEU A 191 9.80 -5.66 9.37
C LEU A 191 9.18 -6.94 8.80
N VAL A 192 9.08 -7.07 7.46
CA VAL A 192 8.46 -8.26 6.85
C VAL A 192 9.32 -9.50 7.02
N ALA A 193 10.65 -9.38 7.11
CA ALA A 193 11.51 -10.51 7.43
C ALA A 193 11.22 -11.05 8.84
N SER A 194 11.03 -10.17 9.82
CA SER A 194 10.63 -10.53 11.19
C SER A 194 9.26 -11.20 11.23
N ALA A 195 8.26 -10.63 10.52
CA ALA A 195 6.93 -11.21 10.41
C ALA A 195 6.96 -12.58 9.71
N ALA A 196 7.67 -12.68 8.57
CA ALA A 196 7.82 -13.92 7.82
C ALA A 196 8.48 -15.02 8.65
N LEU A 197 9.51 -14.68 9.42
CA LEU A 197 10.14 -15.59 10.36
C LEU A 197 9.14 -16.07 11.42
N GLY A 198 8.38 -15.16 12.01
CA GLY A 198 7.33 -15.52 12.97
C GLY A 198 6.30 -16.46 12.37
N HIS A 199 5.82 -16.16 11.17
CA HIS A 199 4.85 -17.01 10.45
C HIS A 199 5.45 -18.35 9.98
N ALA A 200 6.74 -18.39 9.66
CA ALA A 200 7.43 -19.66 9.36
C ALA A 200 7.52 -20.57 10.58
N LEU A 201 7.70 -19.99 11.78
CA LEU A 201 7.82 -20.74 13.02
C LEU A 201 6.47 -21.11 13.65
N PHE A 202 5.47 -20.24 13.52
CA PHE A 202 4.23 -20.31 14.31
C PHE A 202 2.95 -20.15 13.48
N GLY A 203 3.05 -19.82 12.21
CA GLY A 203 1.93 -19.61 11.31
C GLY A 203 1.59 -20.84 10.46
N ASP A 204 0.84 -20.61 9.39
CA ASP A 204 0.48 -21.62 8.38
C ASP A 204 1.15 -21.26 7.05
N LEU A 205 2.50 -21.30 7.02
CA LEU A 205 3.27 -21.00 5.83
C LEU A 205 3.21 -22.15 4.82
N LYS A 206 2.63 -21.89 3.65
CA LYS A 206 2.61 -22.82 2.52
C LYS A 206 3.64 -22.38 1.48
N LEU A 207 4.75 -23.11 1.45
CA LEU A 207 5.89 -22.78 0.55
C LEU A 207 5.52 -22.89 -0.93
N ASP A 208 4.67 -23.83 -1.30
CA ASP A 208 4.14 -23.99 -2.67
C ASP A 208 3.32 -22.77 -3.11
N LEU A 209 2.49 -22.25 -2.20
CA LEU A 209 1.72 -21.02 -2.40
C LEU A 209 2.64 -19.80 -2.52
N ALA A 210 3.57 -19.66 -1.59
CA ALA A 210 4.54 -18.55 -1.60
C ALA A 210 5.41 -18.55 -2.86
N ALA A 211 5.87 -19.74 -3.29
CA ALA A 211 6.67 -19.90 -4.50
C ALA A 211 5.86 -19.55 -5.78
N ALA A 212 4.60 -20.02 -5.88
CA ALA A 212 3.73 -19.71 -7.01
C ALA A 212 3.46 -18.20 -7.12
N VAL A 213 3.19 -17.54 -5.98
CA VAL A 213 3.04 -16.09 -5.89
C VAL A 213 4.30 -15.36 -6.32
N LEU A 214 5.49 -15.80 -5.85
CA LEU A 214 6.77 -15.20 -6.20
C LEU A 214 7.08 -15.30 -7.69
N LEU A 215 6.87 -16.47 -8.29
CA LEU A 215 7.10 -16.69 -9.73
C LEU A 215 6.30 -15.72 -10.61
N GLY A 216 5.07 -15.40 -10.20
CA GLY A 216 4.26 -14.43 -10.91
C GLY A 216 4.62 -12.99 -10.54
N SER A 217 4.68 -12.68 -9.26
CA SER A 217 4.76 -11.31 -8.77
C SER A 217 6.11 -10.63 -9.05
N VAL A 218 7.22 -11.35 -9.01
CA VAL A 218 8.54 -10.76 -9.30
C VAL A 218 8.62 -10.19 -10.72
N PRO A 219 8.33 -10.95 -11.80
CA PRO A 219 8.30 -10.38 -13.15
C PRO A 219 7.21 -9.31 -13.30
N GLY A 220 6.06 -9.48 -12.62
CA GLY A 220 5.00 -8.48 -12.60
C GLY A 220 5.46 -7.14 -12.03
N VAL A 221 6.10 -7.13 -10.87
CA VAL A 221 6.64 -5.91 -10.23
C VAL A 221 7.69 -5.24 -11.12
N LEU A 222 8.59 -6.00 -11.74
CA LEU A 222 9.60 -5.46 -12.64
C LEU A 222 8.96 -4.79 -13.86
N LEU A 223 7.96 -5.41 -14.45
CA LEU A 223 7.20 -4.82 -15.57
C LEU A 223 6.44 -3.58 -15.11
N GLY A 224 5.69 -3.66 -14.02
CA GLY A 224 4.90 -2.56 -13.47
C GLY A 224 5.76 -1.36 -13.10
N SER A 225 6.93 -1.56 -12.50
CA SER A 225 7.86 -0.49 -12.16
C SER A 225 8.41 0.25 -13.38
N ARG A 226 8.64 -0.46 -14.50
CA ARG A 226 9.04 0.14 -15.78
C ARG A 226 7.90 0.96 -16.41
N LEU A 227 6.65 0.51 -16.28
CA LEU A 227 5.47 1.21 -16.80
C LEU A 227 4.99 2.34 -15.89
N SER A 228 5.46 2.43 -14.65
CA SER A 228 5.01 3.40 -13.64
C SER A 228 5.11 4.85 -14.10
N SER A 229 6.11 5.19 -14.91
CA SER A 229 6.27 6.54 -15.46
C SER A 229 5.20 6.94 -16.50
N ARG A 230 4.51 5.95 -17.09
CA ARG A 230 3.48 6.15 -18.13
C ARG A 230 2.06 6.02 -17.60
N ALA A 231 1.88 5.39 -16.43
CA ALA A 231 0.57 5.15 -15.87
C ALA A 231 -0.02 6.42 -15.22
N PRO A 232 -1.28 6.78 -15.51
CA PRO A 232 -1.93 7.91 -14.88
C PRO A 232 -2.20 7.60 -13.40
N ALA A 233 -1.39 8.20 -12.51
CA ALA A 233 -1.40 7.91 -11.07
C ALA A 233 -2.79 8.04 -10.42
N GLY A 234 -3.65 8.91 -10.94
CA GLY A 234 -5.02 9.09 -10.48
C GLY A 234 -5.90 7.85 -10.71
N VAL A 235 -5.85 7.30 -11.94
CA VAL A 235 -6.64 6.12 -12.32
C VAL A 235 -6.22 4.90 -11.52
N VAL A 236 -4.91 4.67 -11.44
CA VAL A 236 -4.36 3.54 -10.67
C VAL A 236 -4.78 3.64 -9.20
N ARG A 237 -4.74 4.83 -8.60
CA ARG A 237 -5.15 5.04 -7.21
C ARG A 237 -6.63 4.79 -6.98
N VAL A 238 -7.50 5.28 -7.87
CA VAL A 238 -8.95 5.05 -7.78
C VAL A 238 -9.25 3.55 -7.88
N GLY A 239 -8.63 2.85 -8.84
CA GLY A 239 -8.77 1.41 -8.98
C GLY A 239 -8.34 0.66 -7.72
N LEU A 240 -7.21 1.06 -7.11
CA LEU A 240 -6.75 0.47 -5.86
C LEU A 240 -7.72 0.68 -4.71
N VAL A 241 -8.18 1.91 -4.49
CA VAL A 241 -9.16 2.21 -3.43
C VAL A 241 -10.41 1.38 -3.63
N ALA A 242 -10.89 1.27 -4.87
CA ALA A 242 -12.06 0.46 -5.21
C ALA A 242 -11.86 -1.03 -4.85
N VAL A 243 -10.72 -1.62 -5.23
CA VAL A 243 -10.38 -3.02 -4.92
C VAL A 243 -10.22 -3.25 -3.41
N LEU A 244 -9.53 -2.35 -2.70
CA LEU A 244 -9.33 -2.46 -1.26
C LEU A 244 -10.66 -2.43 -0.50
N LEU A 245 -11.58 -1.54 -0.89
CA LEU A 245 -12.90 -1.43 -0.26
C LEU A 245 -13.81 -2.61 -0.61
N ALA A 246 -13.80 -3.09 -1.87
CA ALA A 246 -14.51 -4.31 -2.25
C ALA A 246 -14.04 -5.50 -1.42
N SER A 247 -12.72 -5.65 -1.28
CA SER A 247 -12.12 -6.74 -0.50
C SER A 247 -12.47 -6.62 0.99
N ALA A 248 -12.42 -5.42 1.56
CA ALA A 248 -12.80 -5.19 2.95
C ALA A 248 -14.28 -5.54 3.21
N VAL A 249 -15.19 -5.06 2.35
CA VAL A 249 -16.63 -5.38 2.45
C VAL A 249 -16.86 -6.90 2.39
N LYS A 250 -16.20 -7.58 1.46
CA LYS A 250 -16.32 -9.04 1.32
C LYS A 250 -15.80 -9.78 2.54
N LEU A 251 -14.67 -9.36 3.10
CA LEU A 251 -14.08 -9.96 4.31
C LEU A 251 -14.92 -9.73 5.56
N PHE A 252 -15.67 -8.62 5.65
CA PHE A 252 -16.66 -8.40 6.70
C PHE A 252 -17.95 -9.24 6.52
N GLY A 253 -18.02 -10.07 5.49
CA GLY A 253 -19.23 -10.86 5.21
C GLY A 253 -20.35 -10.04 4.55
N GLY A 254 -20.01 -8.88 3.98
CA GLY A 254 -21.00 -8.03 3.30
C GLY A 254 -21.66 -8.73 2.10
N PRO A 255 -22.95 -8.43 1.84
CA PRO A 255 -23.67 -9.04 0.72
C PRO A 255 -23.03 -8.67 -0.62
N GLY A 256 -23.16 -9.56 -1.61
CA GLY A 256 -22.48 -9.41 -2.92
C GLY A 256 -22.78 -8.09 -3.64
N TRP A 257 -23.99 -7.53 -3.47
CA TRP A 257 -24.34 -6.24 -4.05
C TRP A 257 -23.51 -5.07 -3.48
N LEU A 258 -23.14 -5.08 -2.19
CA LEU A 258 -22.25 -4.08 -1.58
C LEU A 258 -20.83 -4.19 -2.11
N VAL A 259 -20.35 -5.42 -2.37
CA VAL A 259 -19.02 -5.66 -2.91
C VAL A 259 -18.85 -5.03 -4.31
N ILE A 260 -19.93 -4.91 -5.05
CA ILE A 260 -19.95 -4.31 -6.40
C ILE A 260 -20.30 -2.83 -6.35
N SER A 261 -21.31 -2.44 -5.57
CA SER A 261 -21.83 -1.07 -5.55
C SER A 261 -20.85 -0.06 -4.92
N VAL A 262 -20.13 -0.45 -3.86
CA VAL A 262 -19.19 0.44 -3.18
C VAL A 262 -18.03 0.84 -4.09
N PRO A 263 -17.29 -0.09 -4.74
CA PRO A 263 -16.26 0.28 -5.71
C PRO A 263 -16.81 1.03 -6.92
N ALA A 264 -17.98 0.64 -7.43
CA ALA A 264 -18.61 1.33 -8.56
C ALA A 264 -18.93 2.79 -8.22
N ALA A 265 -19.49 3.06 -7.03
CA ALA A 265 -19.76 4.42 -6.57
C ALA A 265 -18.48 5.27 -6.50
N ILE A 266 -17.37 4.69 -6.02
CA ILE A 266 -16.08 5.40 -5.93
C ILE A 266 -15.55 5.75 -7.32
N VAL A 267 -15.62 4.81 -8.26
CA VAL A 267 -15.19 5.04 -9.65
C VAL A 267 -16.05 6.16 -10.27
N VAL A 268 -17.36 6.13 -10.08
CA VAL A 268 -18.27 7.16 -10.60
C VAL A 268 -17.99 8.52 -9.97
N ILE A 269 -17.81 8.61 -8.65
CA ILE A 269 -17.48 9.86 -7.95
C ILE A 269 -16.14 10.41 -8.45
N ALA A 270 -15.14 9.56 -8.61
CA ALA A 270 -13.83 9.96 -9.10
C ALA A 270 -13.90 10.46 -10.55
N ALA A 271 -14.65 9.77 -11.42
CA ALA A 271 -14.87 10.18 -12.81
C ALA A 271 -15.62 11.52 -12.89
N ALA A 272 -16.65 11.72 -12.05
CA ALA A 272 -17.38 12.98 -11.98
C ALA A 272 -16.49 14.14 -11.53
N HIS A 273 -15.61 13.92 -10.53
CA HIS A 273 -14.64 14.92 -10.07
C HIS A 273 -13.61 15.28 -11.15
N LEU A 274 -13.11 14.31 -11.89
CA LEU A 274 -12.19 14.52 -13.01
C LEU A 274 -12.87 15.29 -14.15
N GLY A 275 -14.09 14.89 -14.53
CA GLY A 275 -14.88 15.57 -15.55
C GLY A 275 -15.20 17.01 -15.20
N TRP A 276 -15.57 17.27 -13.93
CA TRP A 276 -15.83 18.65 -13.48
C TRP A 276 -14.56 19.51 -13.48
N GLY A 277 -13.40 18.92 -13.13
CA GLY A 277 -12.10 19.60 -13.22
C GLY A 277 -11.79 20.08 -14.63
N LEU A 278 -11.95 19.21 -15.62
CA LEU A 278 -11.72 19.51 -17.04
C LEU A 278 -12.70 20.56 -17.57
N LEU A 279 -13.98 20.52 -17.16
CA LEU A 279 -14.96 21.51 -17.55
C LEU A 279 -14.67 22.91 -16.97
N ARG A 280 -14.16 23.01 -15.74
CA ARG A 280 -13.72 24.27 -15.13
C ARG A 280 -12.50 24.86 -15.81
N GLU A 281 -11.56 24.01 -16.23
CA GLU A 281 -10.35 24.45 -16.93
C GLU A 281 -10.68 24.99 -18.34
N LYS A 282 -11.59 24.31 -19.05
CA LYS A 282 -12.09 24.76 -20.37
C LYS A 282 -12.84 26.07 -20.29
N LYS A 283 -13.54 26.37 -19.18
CA LYS A 283 -14.17 27.69 -18.94
C LYS A 283 -13.18 28.79 -18.59
N ARG A 284 -12.01 28.47 -18.05
CA ARG A 284 -10.94 29.45 -17.74
C ARG A 284 -10.06 29.80 -18.95
N THR A 285 -9.98 28.91 -19.93
CA THR A 285 -9.22 29.07 -21.17
C THR A 285 -10.10 29.50 -22.36
N GLY A 286 -11.30 30.00 -22.10
CA GLY A 286 -12.14 30.64 -23.13
C GLY A 286 -11.37 31.74 -23.85
N PRO A 287 -11.67 32.02 -25.13
CA PRO A 287 -10.85 32.88 -25.98
C PRO A 287 -10.64 34.24 -25.31
N ARG A 288 -9.36 34.58 -25.03
CA ARG A 288 -9.00 35.95 -24.70
C ARG A 288 -9.35 36.79 -25.93
N VAL A 289 -10.42 37.58 -25.86
CA VAL A 289 -10.71 38.62 -26.83
C VAL A 289 -9.48 39.52 -26.84
N SER A 290 -8.71 39.45 -27.92
CA SER A 290 -7.61 40.36 -28.20
C SER A 290 -8.21 41.76 -28.41
N THR A 291 -8.20 42.58 -27.39
CA THR A 291 -8.39 44.01 -27.52
C THR A 291 -7.06 44.65 -27.96
N SER A 292 -6.60 44.29 -29.15
CA SER A 292 -5.57 45.07 -29.84
C SER A 292 -6.20 45.80 -31.02
N GLY A 293 -6.69 46.99 -30.77
CA GLY A 293 -7.22 47.79 -31.85
C GLY A 293 -7.81 49.12 -31.40
N ALA A 294 -6.95 50.05 -31.02
CA ALA A 294 -7.16 51.49 -30.99
C ALA A 294 -5.94 52.10 -30.28
N THR A 295 -5.11 52.92 -30.79
CA THR A 295 -5.24 54.10 -31.61
C THR A 295 -3.86 54.59 -31.95
N SER A 296 -3.58 54.82 -33.17
CA SER A 296 -2.59 55.78 -33.58
C SER A 296 -3.30 56.76 -34.55
N TRP A 297 -3.75 57.90 -34.08
CA TRP A 297 -3.94 59.07 -34.86
C TRP A 297 -3.82 60.27 -33.89
N VAL A 298 -2.78 61.03 -33.99
CA VAL A 298 -2.40 62.44 -34.06
C VAL A 298 -1.02 62.61 -33.49
#